data_eff5df5ba4ac8bf67815a54a3f349669
#
_entry.id   eff5df5ba4ac8bf67815a54a3f349669
#
_cell.length_a   1.000
_cell.length_b   1.000
_cell.length_c   1.000
_cell.angle_alpha   90.00
_cell.angle_beta   90.00
_cell.angle_gamma   90.00
#
_symmetry.space_group_name_H-M   'P 1'
#
loop_
_entity.id
_entity.type
_entity.pdbx_description
1 polymer ?
#
loop_
_entity_poly.entity_id
_entity_poly.type
_entity_poly.pdbx_seq_one_letter_code
_entity_poly.pdbx_strand_id
1 'polypeptide(L)'
;MKRWSRTGVGVAFAALAFGCQEVEEPKPVLTQQQWAEVQKDILSEAPNPQHAVNATFDDSLELLGFDVHTPLTPGKPVELTWYWKVNKETKKNWSVFVHLDSKEKPVRQNLDHVPMEGRYPTSAWKKGQIVRVRQKATLRPDMPNGKAVPYIGLYDPKSPKMLTRMKLTKGKGDKENRAVGPELTVVGGKAPANVKNAPATAQGKPRYAVRTIEGDQGKVEVDGKLSEPVWATLQPARLKPFGAGQKYETWVKVFATADALYIAGYMEDKHAWGTLEDRDADTWKQEVLEVFIDPDGDGKDYLELQLTPNNVIFDANFKQRLGQGEGSRQEQIDRARAWNMEGLEAKAFVDGTLNNDKDEDKFWSVEIKLPFASIPGAGGKAAKPGDNWAINFYRFDRPEAKKSYAYAWSTEPRGDFHEVSKFGELRFVPVVNRVRSLQLPDLKKKDPTPESGQLDLK
;
A
#
# COMPACT_ATOMS: atom_id res chain seq x y z
N MET A 1 16.13 -51.32 60.78
CA MET A 1 15.57 -49.96 60.76
C MET A 1 16.67 -49.00 60.30
N LYS A 2 16.72 -48.61 59.04
CA LYS A 2 17.65 -47.59 58.55
C LYS A 2 16.82 -46.57 57.78
N ARG A 3 16.80 -45.34 58.29
CA ARG A 3 16.19 -44.17 57.65
C ARG A 3 17.11 -43.68 56.55
N TRP A 4 16.55 -43.49 55.36
CA TRP A 4 17.24 -42.79 54.26
C TRP A 4 16.70 -41.36 54.19
N SER A 5 17.57 -40.39 54.32
CA SER A 5 17.31 -38.95 54.07
C SER A 5 17.42 -38.65 52.57
N ARG A 6 16.41 -38.07 51.98
CA ARG A 6 16.46 -37.50 50.62
C ARG A 6 16.86 -36.03 50.71
N THR A 7 18.03 -35.71 50.23
CA THR A 7 18.46 -34.36 49.95
C THR A 7 17.90 -33.96 48.58
N GLY A 8 16.97 -32.99 48.57
CA GLY A 8 16.48 -32.39 47.34
C GLY A 8 17.43 -31.30 46.87
N VAL A 9 17.93 -31.44 45.64
CA VAL A 9 18.66 -30.40 44.94
C VAL A 9 17.62 -29.51 44.20
N GLY A 10 17.42 -28.31 44.69
CA GLY A 10 16.61 -27.31 44.00
C GLY A 10 17.38 -26.69 42.84
N VAL A 11 16.93 -26.95 41.63
CA VAL A 11 17.40 -26.23 40.43
C VAL A 11 16.59 -24.95 40.32
N ALA A 12 17.23 -23.81 40.58
CA ALA A 12 16.63 -22.49 40.32
C ALA A 12 16.67 -22.22 38.83
N PHE A 13 15.52 -22.22 38.19
CA PHE A 13 15.36 -21.68 36.84
C PHE A 13 15.42 -20.15 36.90
N ALA A 14 16.53 -19.58 36.46
CA ALA A 14 16.60 -18.16 36.16
C ALA A 14 15.82 -17.90 34.85
N ALA A 15 14.68 -17.30 34.97
CA ALA A 15 13.93 -16.79 33.80
C ALA A 15 14.73 -15.61 33.22
N LEU A 16 15.45 -15.86 32.13
CA LEU A 16 15.99 -14.80 31.27
C LEU A 16 14.82 -14.11 30.56
N ALA A 17 14.43 -12.96 31.07
CA ALA A 17 13.54 -12.05 30.36
C ALA A 17 14.30 -11.54 29.12
N PHE A 18 14.06 -12.13 27.96
CA PHE A 18 14.42 -11.52 26.69
C PHE A 18 13.53 -10.27 26.52
N GLY A 19 14.03 -9.11 26.93
CA GLY A 19 13.48 -7.84 26.53
C GLY A 19 13.63 -7.74 25.01
N CYS A 20 12.51 -7.65 24.29
CA CYS A 20 12.52 -7.26 22.88
C CYS A 20 13.20 -5.89 22.80
N GLN A 21 14.47 -5.85 22.43
CA GLN A 21 15.11 -4.59 22.06
C GLN A 21 14.45 -4.12 20.76
N GLU A 22 13.77 -3.00 20.85
CA GLU A 22 13.19 -2.32 19.70
C GLU A 22 14.33 -1.93 18.74
N VAL A 23 14.37 -2.56 17.57
CA VAL A 23 15.40 -2.31 16.56
C VAL A 23 15.23 -0.88 16.04
N GLU A 24 16.28 -0.08 16.13
CA GLU A 24 16.29 1.29 15.59
C GLU A 24 16.29 1.23 14.06
N GLU A 25 15.39 1.98 13.44
CA GLU A 25 15.31 2.04 11.98
C GLU A 25 16.50 2.80 11.40
N PRO A 26 17.03 2.36 10.23
CA PRO A 26 18.15 3.04 9.59
C PRO A 26 17.77 4.48 9.23
N LYS A 27 18.62 5.43 9.62
CA LYS A 27 18.45 6.85 9.29
C LYS A 27 18.99 7.11 7.89
N PRO A 28 18.30 7.91 7.06
CA PRO A 28 18.78 8.22 5.73
C PRO A 28 20.08 9.03 5.81
N VAL A 29 21.04 8.66 4.99
CA VAL A 29 22.25 9.47 4.77
C VAL A 29 21.90 10.54 3.74
N LEU A 30 21.75 11.77 4.17
CA LEU A 30 21.42 12.91 3.32
C LEU A 30 22.71 13.55 2.78
N THR A 31 22.72 13.93 1.50
CA THR A 31 23.75 14.82 0.97
C THR A 31 23.64 16.20 1.60
N GLN A 32 24.71 17.00 1.53
CA GLN A 32 24.70 18.38 2.04
C GLN A 32 23.55 19.21 1.43
N GLN A 33 23.30 19.06 0.14
CA GLN A 33 22.19 19.75 -0.54
C GLN A 33 20.82 19.28 -0.06
N GLN A 34 20.63 17.96 0.12
CA GLN A 34 19.38 17.39 0.64
C GLN A 34 19.16 17.84 2.10
N TRP A 35 20.22 17.89 2.89
CA TRP A 35 20.14 18.38 4.26
C TRP A 35 19.75 19.87 4.31
N ALA A 36 20.32 20.71 3.45
CA ALA A 36 19.95 22.12 3.33
C ALA A 36 18.46 22.30 2.98
N GLU A 37 17.86 21.41 2.14
CA GLU A 37 16.43 21.44 1.86
C GLU A 37 15.60 21.01 3.07
N VAL A 38 16.04 19.97 3.80
CA VAL A 38 15.36 19.52 5.04
C VAL A 38 15.39 20.62 6.10
N GLN A 39 16.52 21.31 6.26
CA GLN A 39 16.70 22.37 7.23
C GLN A 39 15.70 23.53 7.05
N LYS A 40 15.26 23.81 5.83
CA LYS A 40 14.22 24.84 5.58
C LYS A 40 12.87 24.50 6.22
N ASP A 41 12.65 23.24 6.54
CA ASP A 41 11.42 22.72 7.14
C ASP A 41 11.58 22.34 8.63
N ILE A 42 12.76 22.62 9.21
CA ILE A 42 12.99 22.59 10.66
C ILE A 42 12.91 24.04 11.14
N LEU A 43 11.87 24.37 11.90
CA LEU A 43 11.57 25.72 12.32
C LEU A 43 12.34 26.06 13.61
N SER A 44 12.87 27.28 13.67
CA SER A 44 13.53 27.84 14.88
C SER A 44 12.56 28.25 15.97
N GLU A 45 11.32 28.58 15.59
CA GLU A 45 10.28 29.04 16.50
C GLU A 45 8.97 28.26 16.29
N ALA A 46 8.16 28.21 17.34
CA ALA A 46 6.85 27.56 17.25
C ALA A 46 5.91 28.38 16.34
N PRO A 47 5.33 27.78 15.31
CA PRO A 47 4.36 28.45 14.45
C PRO A 47 3.05 28.70 15.21
N ASN A 48 2.23 29.60 14.66
CA ASN A 48 0.84 29.75 15.05
C ASN A 48 -0.07 29.17 13.97
N PRO A 49 -0.41 27.85 14.00
CA PRO A 49 -1.18 27.21 12.96
C PRO A 49 -2.59 27.78 12.85
N GLN A 50 -3.13 27.91 11.62
CA GLN A 50 -4.54 28.29 11.38
C GLN A 50 -5.51 27.38 12.14
N HIS A 51 -5.14 26.10 12.26
CA HIS A 51 -5.94 25.06 12.89
C HIS A 51 -5.12 24.37 13.98
N ALA A 52 -5.17 24.90 15.19
CA ALA A 52 -4.47 24.31 16.35
C ALA A 52 -5.10 22.97 16.73
N VAL A 53 -4.25 21.96 17.01
CA VAL A 53 -4.67 20.62 17.46
C VAL A 53 -4.14 20.31 18.85
N ASN A 54 -2.87 20.59 19.11
CA ASN A 54 -2.19 20.38 20.39
C ASN A 54 -2.34 18.95 20.94
N ALA A 55 -2.07 17.97 20.08
CA ALA A 55 -2.21 16.55 20.38
C ALA A 55 -0.85 15.87 20.46
N THR A 56 -0.58 15.14 21.55
CA THR A 56 0.68 14.43 21.78
C THR A 56 0.47 12.93 21.68
N PHE A 57 1.39 12.26 21.00
CA PHE A 57 1.38 10.82 20.77
C PHE A 57 2.61 10.16 21.42
N ASP A 58 2.38 9.12 22.26
CA ASP A 58 3.37 8.38 23.06
C ASP A 58 4.34 9.33 23.81
N ASP A 59 3.87 10.50 24.24
CA ASP A 59 4.65 11.59 24.83
C ASP A 59 5.87 12.02 23.99
N SER A 60 5.93 11.58 22.74
CA SER A 60 7.08 11.73 21.85
C SER A 60 6.88 12.77 20.76
N LEU A 61 5.81 12.66 19.98
CA LEU A 61 5.49 13.56 18.88
C LEU A 61 4.23 14.35 19.19
N GLU A 62 4.30 15.67 19.09
CA GLU A 62 3.19 16.57 19.31
C GLU A 62 2.79 17.25 18.00
N LEU A 63 1.55 17.05 17.57
CA LEU A 63 0.95 17.82 16.49
C LEU A 63 0.48 19.16 17.04
N LEU A 64 1.19 20.24 16.76
CA LEU A 64 0.80 21.59 17.14
C LEU A 64 -0.48 22.03 16.41
N GLY A 65 -0.57 21.70 15.12
CA GLY A 65 -1.70 22.03 14.26
C GLY A 65 -1.33 21.96 12.79
N PHE A 66 -2.18 22.57 11.96
CA PHE A 66 -1.97 22.60 10.51
C PHE A 66 -2.57 23.83 9.86
N ASP A 67 -2.10 24.15 8.65
CA ASP A 67 -2.65 25.19 7.78
C ASP A 67 -3.27 24.57 6.54
N VAL A 68 -4.31 25.20 6.02
CA VAL A 68 -4.97 24.88 4.75
C VAL A 68 -4.77 26.03 3.79
N HIS A 69 -3.91 25.86 2.77
CA HIS A 69 -3.51 26.94 1.88
C HIS A 69 -4.46 27.16 0.70
N THR A 70 -5.29 26.17 0.39
CA THR A 70 -6.27 26.23 -0.68
C THR A 70 -7.64 25.83 -0.15
N PRO A 71 -8.74 26.40 -0.65
CA PRO A 71 -10.07 25.99 -0.21
C PRO A 71 -10.30 24.48 -0.37
N LEU A 72 -10.94 23.86 0.62
CA LEU A 72 -11.36 22.46 0.53
C LEU A 72 -12.50 22.35 -0.47
N THR A 73 -12.17 22.20 -1.75
CA THR A 73 -13.13 22.12 -2.84
C THR A 73 -13.14 20.72 -3.43
N PRO A 74 -14.28 20.02 -3.48
CA PRO A 74 -14.40 18.68 -4.04
C PRO A 74 -13.83 18.58 -5.46
N GLY A 75 -13.00 17.57 -5.71
CA GLY A 75 -12.32 17.33 -6.98
C GLY A 75 -11.16 18.27 -7.30
N LYS A 76 -10.77 19.16 -6.37
CA LYS A 76 -9.66 20.09 -6.56
C LYS A 76 -8.45 19.73 -5.70
N PRO A 77 -7.23 20.14 -6.13
CA PRO A 77 -6.04 20.02 -5.30
C PRO A 77 -6.19 20.79 -3.98
N VAL A 78 -5.69 20.21 -2.90
CA VAL A 78 -5.56 20.85 -1.59
C VAL A 78 -4.10 20.82 -1.17
N GLU A 79 -3.63 21.94 -0.64
CA GLU A 79 -2.29 22.07 -0.06
C GLU A 79 -2.43 22.31 1.44
N LEU A 80 -1.73 21.46 2.21
CA LEU A 80 -1.75 21.45 3.67
C LEU A 80 -0.33 21.58 4.20
N THR A 81 -0.19 22.17 5.37
CA THR A 81 1.07 22.17 6.12
C THR A 81 0.81 21.71 7.55
N TRP A 82 1.50 20.66 7.96
CA TRP A 82 1.43 20.10 9.32
C TRP A 82 2.64 20.52 10.13
N TYR A 83 2.46 20.80 11.42
CA TYR A 83 3.52 21.25 12.32
C TYR A 83 3.67 20.29 13.49
N TRP A 84 4.80 19.59 13.50
CA TRP A 84 5.10 18.57 14.49
C TRP A 84 6.25 19.04 15.41
N LYS A 85 6.06 18.95 16.71
CA LYS A 85 7.11 19.16 17.70
C LYS A 85 7.59 17.85 18.26
N VAL A 86 8.89 17.70 18.38
CA VAL A 86 9.54 16.48 18.89
C VAL A 86 9.83 16.66 20.39
N ASN A 87 9.03 16.04 21.21
CA ASN A 87 9.23 16.04 22.67
C ASN A 87 10.22 14.94 23.08
N LYS A 88 10.23 13.80 22.35
CA LYS A 88 11.14 12.67 22.53
C LYS A 88 11.41 12.02 21.17
N GLU A 89 12.65 11.60 20.92
CA GLU A 89 13.03 10.90 19.70
C GLU A 89 12.34 9.52 19.60
N THR A 90 12.02 9.11 18.38
CA THR A 90 11.41 7.81 18.10
C THR A 90 12.43 6.91 17.39
N LYS A 91 12.35 5.60 17.61
CA LYS A 91 13.21 4.61 16.93
C LYS A 91 12.64 4.15 15.62
N LYS A 92 11.35 4.33 15.40
CA LYS A 92 10.59 3.88 14.23
C LYS A 92 10.23 5.03 13.30
N ASN A 93 10.00 4.69 12.03
CA ASN A 93 9.46 5.60 11.03
C ASN A 93 7.93 5.54 11.06
N TRP A 94 7.32 6.58 11.58
CA TRP A 94 5.88 6.71 11.68
C TRP A 94 5.31 7.42 10.47
N SER A 95 4.23 6.89 9.93
CA SER A 95 3.39 7.57 8.93
C SER A 95 2.21 8.24 9.63
N VAL A 96 1.73 9.33 9.05
CA VAL A 96 0.57 10.06 9.55
C VAL A 96 -0.66 9.58 8.81
N PHE A 97 -1.67 9.14 9.51
CA PHE A 97 -3.01 9.00 8.94
C PHE A 97 -3.85 10.23 9.25
N VAL A 98 -4.64 10.65 8.27
CA VAL A 98 -5.60 11.74 8.41
C VAL A 98 -6.89 11.36 7.71
N HIS A 99 -7.94 11.15 8.50
CA HIS A 99 -9.27 10.87 8.01
C HIS A 99 -10.13 12.12 8.15
N LEU A 100 -10.41 12.80 7.06
CA LEU A 100 -11.32 13.95 7.03
C LEU A 100 -12.74 13.43 6.79
N ASP A 101 -13.53 13.36 7.84
CA ASP A 101 -14.91 12.86 7.82
C ASP A 101 -15.89 14.00 7.66
N SER A 102 -16.77 13.91 6.67
CA SER A 102 -17.87 14.85 6.50
C SER A 102 -18.93 14.66 7.60
N LYS A 103 -19.50 15.76 8.08
CA LYS A 103 -20.66 15.75 8.97
C LYS A 103 -21.99 15.67 8.23
N GLU A 104 -21.98 15.97 6.95
CA GLU A 104 -23.20 16.06 6.12
C GLU A 104 -23.64 14.67 5.62
N LYS A 105 -22.68 13.79 5.32
CA LYS A 105 -22.88 12.42 4.84
C LYS A 105 -21.72 11.55 5.31
N PRO A 106 -21.86 10.21 5.39
CA PRO A 106 -20.79 9.31 5.80
C PRO A 106 -19.72 9.16 4.71
N VAL A 107 -19.08 10.26 4.38
CA VAL A 107 -18.00 10.35 3.38
C VAL A 107 -16.70 10.72 4.08
N ARG A 108 -15.66 9.92 3.84
CA ARG A 108 -14.31 10.10 4.35
C ARG A 108 -13.34 10.40 3.23
N GLN A 109 -12.57 11.47 3.37
CA GLN A 109 -11.36 11.71 2.61
C GLN A 109 -10.17 11.15 3.39
N ASN A 110 -9.40 10.28 2.77
CA ASN A 110 -8.10 9.86 3.29
C ASN A 110 -7.02 10.86 2.83
N LEU A 111 -6.27 11.40 3.78
CA LEU A 111 -5.13 12.30 3.58
C LEU A 111 -3.87 11.74 4.24
N ASP A 112 -3.74 10.41 4.30
CA ASP A 112 -2.57 9.75 4.88
C ASP A 112 -1.31 10.09 4.10
N HIS A 113 -0.20 10.26 4.82
CA HIS A 113 1.06 10.63 4.19
C HIS A 113 2.28 10.21 5.02
N VAL A 114 3.39 10.04 4.32
CA VAL A 114 4.70 9.87 4.95
C VAL A 114 5.29 11.27 5.17
N PRO A 115 5.67 11.62 6.41
CA PRO A 115 6.28 12.92 6.69
C PRO A 115 7.46 13.23 5.77
N MET A 116 7.45 14.43 5.18
CA MET A 116 8.47 14.90 4.24
C MET A 116 8.78 13.91 3.09
N GLU A 117 7.80 13.12 2.68
CA GLU A 117 7.94 12.10 1.63
C GLU A 117 9.08 11.08 1.92
N GLY A 118 9.34 10.83 3.22
CA GLY A 118 10.40 9.93 3.68
C GLY A 118 11.82 10.50 3.61
N ARG A 119 12.02 11.71 3.11
CA ARG A 119 13.35 12.35 3.05
C ARG A 119 13.95 12.63 4.43
N TYR A 120 13.13 12.96 5.40
CA TYR A 120 13.49 13.11 6.79
C TYR A 120 12.46 12.37 7.65
N PRO A 121 12.61 11.06 7.82
CA PRO A 121 11.64 10.22 8.52
C PRO A 121 11.61 10.53 10.02
N THR A 122 10.52 10.17 10.70
CA THR A 122 10.32 10.51 12.12
C THR A 122 11.40 9.94 13.05
N SER A 123 12.05 8.82 12.68
CA SER A 123 13.19 8.27 13.46
C SER A 123 14.45 9.15 13.40
N ALA A 124 14.55 10.01 12.40
CA ALA A 124 15.68 10.95 12.26
C ALA A 124 15.42 12.30 13.00
N TRP A 125 14.19 12.58 13.38
CA TRP A 125 13.82 13.83 14.07
C TRP A 125 14.46 13.91 15.43
N LYS A 126 14.91 15.11 15.82
CA LYS A 126 15.63 15.35 17.07
C LYS A 126 14.75 16.04 18.10
N LYS A 127 14.92 15.66 19.37
CA LYS A 127 14.24 16.31 20.49
C LYS A 127 14.39 17.83 20.42
N GLY A 128 13.30 18.54 20.59
CA GLY A 128 13.22 20.00 20.53
C GLY A 128 12.96 20.57 19.14
N GLN A 129 13.11 19.79 18.07
CA GLN A 129 12.80 20.26 16.72
C GLN A 129 11.30 20.48 16.53
N ILE A 130 10.99 21.47 15.70
CA ILE A 130 9.67 21.69 15.13
C ILE A 130 9.78 21.46 13.64
N VAL A 131 9.11 20.39 13.15
CA VAL A 131 9.20 19.93 11.77
C VAL A 131 7.92 20.32 11.02
N ARG A 132 8.10 21.07 9.94
CA ARG A 132 7.03 21.45 9.01
C ARG A 132 6.92 20.42 7.91
N VAL A 133 5.76 19.81 7.77
CA VAL A 133 5.46 18.79 6.75
C VAL A 133 4.44 19.35 5.77
N ARG A 134 4.86 19.57 4.52
CA ARG A 134 3.96 20.02 3.45
C ARG A 134 3.35 18.81 2.75
N GLN A 135 2.07 18.90 2.48
CA GLN A 135 1.30 17.86 1.82
C GLN A 135 0.46 18.44 0.68
N LYS A 136 0.49 17.78 -0.47
CA LYS A 136 -0.43 18.02 -1.57
C LYS A 136 -1.32 16.81 -1.74
N ALA A 137 -2.61 17.04 -1.86
CA ALA A 137 -3.60 15.99 -2.09
C ALA A 137 -4.69 16.52 -3.04
N THR A 138 -5.58 15.65 -3.48
CA THR A 138 -6.80 16.07 -4.19
C THR A 138 -7.99 15.66 -3.36
N LEU A 139 -8.86 16.61 -3.05
CA LEU A 139 -10.09 16.31 -2.34
C LEU A 139 -11.00 15.46 -3.23
N ARG A 140 -11.55 14.38 -2.72
CA ARG A 140 -12.43 13.50 -3.48
C ARG A 140 -13.63 14.28 -4.05
N PRO A 141 -14.04 14.00 -5.31
CA PRO A 141 -15.09 14.77 -5.98
C PRO A 141 -16.47 14.70 -5.33
N ASP A 142 -16.72 13.60 -4.58
CA ASP A 142 -18.00 13.36 -3.89
C ASP A 142 -17.98 13.81 -2.42
N MET A 143 -16.93 14.51 -1.98
CA MET A 143 -16.91 15.14 -0.65
C MET A 143 -18.02 16.19 -0.59
N PRO A 144 -19.00 16.06 0.33
CA PRO A 144 -20.10 17.02 0.38
C PRO A 144 -19.62 18.40 0.83
N ASN A 145 -20.28 19.43 0.34
CA ASN A 145 -20.14 20.77 0.91
C ASN A 145 -20.67 20.76 2.34
N GLY A 146 -20.11 21.58 3.20
CA GLY A 146 -20.49 21.68 4.60
C GLY A 146 -19.32 21.42 5.54
N LYS A 147 -19.60 20.84 6.69
CA LYS A 147 -18.62 20.65 7.73
C LYS A 147 -17.92 19.30 7.64
N ALA A 148 -16.62 19.30 7.91
CA ALA A 148 -15.83 18.07 7.99
C ALA A 148 -14.83 18.15 9.16
N VAL A 149 -14.52 17.00 9.75
CA VAL A 149 -13.63 16.89 10.92
C VAL A 149 -12.45 15.98 10.60
N PRO A 150 -11.21 16.44 10.76
CA PRO A 150 -10.03 15.59 10.61
C PRO A 150 -9.79 14.77 11.88
N TYR A 151 -9.60 13.45 11.71
CA TYR A 151 -9.15 12.50 12.71
C TYR A 151 -7.72 12.08 12.38
N ILE A 152 -6.79 12.34 13.30
CA ILE A 152 -5.36 12.29 13.01
C ILE A 152 -4.66 11.34 13.96
N GLY A 153 -3.66 10.63 13.46
CA GLY A 153 -2.78 9.80 14.29
C GLY A 153 -1.55 9.33 13.53
N LEU A 154 -0.74 8.54 14.22
CA LEU A 154 0.49 8.00 13.70
C LEU A 154 0.43 6.46 13.71
N TYR A 155 0.87 5.84 12.64
CA TYR A 155 0.92 4.39 12.52
C TYR A 155 2.27 3.92 11.97
N ASP A 156 2.65 2.71 12.35
CA ASP A 156 3.83 2.04 11.83
C ASP A 156 3.47 1.41 10.46
N PRO A 157 4.01 1.92 9.34
CA PRO A 157 3.68 1.41 8.01
C PRO A 157 4.19 -0.02 7.76
N LYS A 158 5.12 -0.51 8.59
CA LYS A 158 5.64 -1.88 8.54
C LYS A 158 4.82 -2.85 9.40
N SER A 159 3.95 -2.35 10.24
CA SER A 159 3.09 -3.18 11.07
C SER A 159 2.02 -3.86 10.22
N PRO A 160 1.84 -5.18 10.36
CA PRO A 160 0.72 -5.89 9.76
C PRO A 160 -0.59 -5.17 10.09
N LYS A 161 -1.45 -4.95 9.09
CA LYS A 161 -2.77 -4.32 9.26
C LYS A 161 -2.75 -2.88 9.79
N MET A 162 -1.60 -2.18 9.78
CA MET A 162 -1.43 -0.85 10.38
C MET A 162 -1.99 -0.76 11.82
N LEU A 163 -1.92 -1.87 12.56
CA LEU A 163 -2.49 -1.97 13.91
C LEU A 163 -1.60 -1.30 14.95
N THR A 164 -0.29 -1.20 14.69
CA THR A 164 0.61 -0.50 15.59
C THR A 164 0.46 1.00 15.37
N ARG A 165 -0.15 1.66 16.33
CA ARG A 165 -0.36 3.11 16.34
C ARG A 165 0.28 3.70 17.59
N MET A 166 0.76 4.94 17.47
CA MET A 166 1.10 5.72 18.65
C MET A 166 -0.17 6.03 19.44
N LYS A 167 -0.07 5.94 20.76
CA LYS A 167 -1.15 6.30 21.67
C LYS A 167 -1.30 7.81 21.74
N LEU A 168 -2.53 8.31 21.64
CA LEU A 168 -2.83 9.69 22.00
C LEU A 168 -2.74 9.86 23.53
N THR A 169 -1.74 10.61 24.01
CA THR A 169 -1.50 10.82 25.45
C THR A 169 -1.98 12.18 25.93
N LYS A 170 -2.13 13.16 25.02
CA LYS A 170 -2.65 14.49 25.30
C LYS A 170 -3.44 15.03 24.12
N GLY A 171 -4.43 15.86 24.37
CA GLY A 171 -5.28 16.51 23.37
C GLY A 171 -6.69 15.91 23.30
N LYS A 172 -7.53 16.49 22.43
CA LYS A 172 -8.88 15.99 22.20
C LYS A 172 -8.83 14.72 21.35
N GLY A 173 -9.30 13.61 21.88
CA GLY A 173 -9.33 12.32 21.20
C GLY A 173 -10.73 11.72 21.04
N ASP A 174 -10.81 10.64 20.26
CA ASP A 174 -11.98 9.81 20.13
C ASP A 174 -11.74 8.39 20.71
N LYS A 175 -12.76 7.53 20.60
CA LYS A 175 -12.71 6.15 21.11
C LYS A 175 -11.70 5.26 20.38
N GLU A 176 -11.27 5.66 19.17
CA GLU A 176 -10.29 4.93 18.35
C GLU A 176 -8.86 5.44 18.55
N ASN A 177 -8.63 6.24 19.60
CA ASN A 177 -7.32 6.79 19.94
C ASN A 177 -6.75 7.69 18.82
N ARG A 178 -7.61 8.48 18.18
CA ARG A 178 -7.25 9.47 17.16
C ARG A 178 -7.41 10.87 17.74
N ALA A 179 -6.49 11.78 17.44
CA ALA A 179 -6.69 13.19 17.72
C ALA A 179 -7.82 13.76 16.86
N VAL A 180 -8.74 14.49 17.48
CA VAL A 180 -9.85 15.16 16.79
C VAL A 180 -9.44 16.61 16.55
N GLY A 181 -9.23 16.96 15.29
CA GLY A 181 -8.92 18.33 14.89
C GLY A 181 -10.14 19.24 14.85
N PRO A 182 -9.93 20.54 14.61
CA PRO A 182 -11.00 21.49 14.44
C PRO A 182 -11.84 21.21 13.21
N GLU A 183 -13.08 21.68 13.25
CA GLU A 183 -14.01 21.57 12.16
C GLU A 183 -13.58 22.44 10.97
N LEU A 184 -13.52 21.86 9.79
CA LEU A 184 -13.20 22.52 8.53
C LEU A 184 -14.47 22.71 7.69
N THR A 185 -14.41 23.64 6.74
CA THR A 185 -15.53 23.89 5.82
C THR A 185 -15.12 23.47 4.40
N VAL A 186 -15.90 22.57 3.80
CA VAL A 186 -15.79 22.16 2.41
C VAL A 186 -16.73 23.01 1.56
N VAL A 187 -16.21 23.67 0.52
CA VAL A 187 -16.97 24.64 -0.30
C VAL A 187 -16.74 24.43 -1.81
N GLY A 188 -17.69 24.85 -2.63
CA GLY A 188 -17.49 25.00 -4.09
C GLY A 188 -17.69 23.71 -4.90
N GLY A 189 -18.10 22.59 -4.32
CA GLY A 189 -18.65 21.46 -5.09
C GLY A 189 -20.04 21.82 -5.62
N LYS A 190 -20.33 21.53 -6.91
CA LYS A 190 -21.73 21.57 -7.37
C LYS A 190 -22.51 20.59 -6.49
N ALA A 191 -23.54 21.08 -5.79
CA ALA A 191 -24.51 20.18 -5.17
C ALA A 191 -25.04 19.24 -6.27
N PRO A 192 -25.02 17.93 -6.10
CA PRO A 192 -25.66 17.03 -7.04
C PRO A 192 -27.12 17.43 -7.12
N ALA A 193 -27.58 17.83 -8.31
CA ALA A 193 -28.98 18.11 -8.57
C ALA A 193 -29.79 16.88 -8.15
N ASN A 194 -30.78 17.08 -7.25
CA ASN A 194 -31.80 16.15 -6.80
C ASN A 194 -31.66 14.70 -7.29
N VAL A 195 -30.96 13.86 -6.55
CA VAL A 195 -31.06 12.42 -6.72
C VAL A 195 -31.94 11.88 -5.63
N LYS A 196 -33.24 11.92 -5.85
CA LYS A 196 -34.19 10.98 -5.22
C LYS A 196 -33.87 9.61 -5.82
N ASN A 197 -33.43 8.67 -4.94
CA ASN A 197 -33.22 7.25 -5.26
C ASN A 197 -32.10 6.93 -6.28
N ALA A 198 -30.85 7.27 -5.98
CA ALA A 198 -29.72 6.53 -6.52
C ALA A 198 -29.24 5.51 -5.47
N PRO A 199 -29.02 4.23 -5.85
CA PRO A 199 -28.40 3.28 -4.96
C PRO A 199 -27.03 3.80 -4.52
N ALA A 200 -26.67 3.60 -3.26
CA ALA A 200 -25.40 3.98 -2.68
C ALA A 200 -24.27 3.29 -3.44
N THR A 201 -23.65 3.97 -4.41
CA THR A 201 -22.31 3.72 -4.95
C THR A 201 -22.06 4.57 -6.20
N ALA A 202 -21.67 5.85 -6.03
CA ALA A 202 -20.83 6.51 -7.00
C ALA A 202 -19.49 6.84 -6.31
N GLN A 203 -18.79 5.82 -5.84
CA GLN A 203 -17.36 5.94 -5.61
C GLN A 203 -16.72 6.06 -6.98
N GLY A 204 -16.02 7.17 -7.24
CA GLY A 204 -15.20 7.28 -8.46
C GLY A 204 -14.26 6.08 -8.54
N LYS A 205 -13.93 5.63 -9.75
CA LYS A 205 -13.02 4.49 -9.98
C LYS A 205 -11.74 4.71 -9.16
N PRO A 206 -11.21 3.68 -8.48
CA PRO A 206 -9.95 3.81 -7.77
C PRO A 206 -8.82 4.10 -8.76
N ARG A 207 -7.80 4.81 -8.29
CA ARG A 207 -6.66 5.23 -9.10
C ARG A 207 -5.37 4.83 -8.43
N TYR A 208 -4.44 4.32 -9.22
CA TYR A 208 -3.11 3.95 -8.76
C TYR A 208 -2.05 4.69 -9.59
N ALA A 209 -1.14 5.40 -8.93
CA ALA A 209 -0.04 6.09 -9.60
C ALA A 209 1.11 5.10 -9.87
N VAL A 210 1.36 4.81 -11.13
CA VAL A 210 2.47 3.96 -11.57
C VAL A 210 3.68 4.85 -11.83
N ARG A 211 4.78 4.54 -11.14
CA ARG A 211 6.07 5.21 -11.36
C ARG A 211 6.93 4.36 -12.29
N THR A 212 7.62 5.00 -13.23
CA THR A 212 8.71 4.35 -13.95
C THR A 212 9.97 4.40 -13.11
N ILE A 213 10.59 3.26 -12.87
CA ILE A 213 11.80 3.11 -12.06
C ILE A 213 12.92 2.62 -12.97
N GLU A 214 14.03 3.34 -13.01
CA GLU A 214 15.15 3.10 -13.91
C GLU A 214 16.33 2.44 -13.19
N GLY A 215 17.14 1.73 -13.97
CA GLY A 215 18.39 1.13 -13.51
C GLY A 215 18.19 0.00 -12.50
N ASP A 216 19.19 -0.23 -11.65
CA ASP A 216 19.21 -1.35 -10.70
C ASP A 216 18.09 -1.31 -9.67
N GLN A 217 17.46 -0.16 -9.46
CA GLN A 217 16.37 -0.01 -8.52
C GLN A 217 15.05 -0.63 -9.02
N GLY A 218 14.91 -0.79 -10.33
CA GLY A 218 13.77 -1.47 -10.96
C GLY A 218 14.02 -2.96 -11.24
N LYS A 219 15.17 -3.50 -10.84
CA LYS A 219 15.43 -4.94 -11.00
C LYS A 219 14.66 -5.73 -9.96
N VAL A 220 13.92 -6.72 -10.45
CA VAL A 220 13.19 -7.71 -9.66
C VAL A 220 13.58 -9.09 -10.16
N GLU A 221 13.94 -9.98 -9.24
CA GLU A 221 13.98 -11.41 -9.50
C GLU A 221 12.56 -11.95 -9.29
N VAL A 222 11.90 -12.36 -10.36
CA VAL A 222 10.51 -12.83 -10.29
C VAL A 222 10.49 -14.20 -9.61
N ASP A 223 10.55 -14.24 -8.28
CA ASP A 223 10.53 -15.46 -7.45
C ASP A 223 9.30 -15.55 -6.51
N GLY A 224 8.49 -14.49 -6.49
CA GLY A 224 7.25 -14.39 -5.72
C GLY A 224 7.43 -13.89 -4.28
N LYS A 225 8.65 -13.66 -3.78
CA LYS A 225 8.91 -13.39 -2.35
C LYS A 225 8.79 -11.94 -1.91
N LEU A 226 8.69 -11.00 -2.81
CA LEU A 226 8.59 -9.55 -2.54
C LEU A 226 9.77 -9.01 -1.71
N SER A 227 10.96 -9.57 -1.92
CA SER A 227 12.16 -9.24 -1.16
C SER A 227 12.86 -7.97 -1.64
N GLU A 228 12.61 -7.53 -2.87
CA GLU A 228 13.27 -6.41 -3.48
C GLU A 228 12.88 -5.08 -2.83
N PRO A 229 13.88 -4.20 -2.60
CA PRO A 229 13.64 -2.90 -1.96
C PRO A 229 12.60 -2.03 -2.67
N VAL A 230 12.41 -2.20 -3.97
CA VAL A 230 11.42 -1.45 -4.76
C VAL A 230 10.01 -1.61 -4.18
N TRP A 231 9.64 -2.82 -3.80
CA TRP A 231 8.30 -3.10 -3.26
C TRP A 231 8.01 -2.34 -1.96
N ALA A 232 9.04 -2.11 -1.13
CA ALA A 232 8.89 -1.32 0.09
C ALA A 232 8.62 0.18 -0.18
N THR A 233 8.96 0.69 -1.36
CA THR A 233 8.81 2.10 -1.72
C THR A 233 7.43 2.46 -2.28
N LEU A 234 6.62 1.44 -2.61
CA LEU A 234 5.34 1.60 -3.30
C LEU A 234 4.16 1.52 -2.34
N GLN A 235 3.14 2.31 -2.63
CA GLN A 235 1.88 2.25 -1.88
C GLN A 235 1.02 1.09 -2.37
N PRO A 236 0.38 0.32 -1.48
CA PRO A 236 -0.46 -0.80 -1.88
C PRO A 236 -1.85 -0.35 -2.37
N ALA A 237 -2.31 -0.96 -3.45
CA ALA A 237 -3.72 -1.01 -3.84
C ALA A 237 -4.39 -2.14 -3.06
N ARG A 238 -5.24 -1.80 -2.07
CA ARG A 238 -5.90 -2.80 -1.22
C ARG A 238 -7.18 -3.29 -1.86
N LEU A 239 -7.33 -4.61 -1.96
CA LEU A 239 -8.55 -5.23 -2.43
C LEU A 239 -9.57 -5.29 -1.29
N LYS A 240 -10.84 -5.18 -1.64
CA LYS A 240 -11.96 -5.25 -0.71
C LYS A 240 -12.76 -6.52 -0.95
N PRO A 241 -13.21 -7.23 0.11
CA PRO A 241 -14.04 -8.39 -0.06
C PRO A 241 -15.42 -8.03 -0.62
N PHE A 242 -15.97 -8.90 -1.45
CA PHE A 242 -17.36 -8.89 -1.86
C PHE A 242 -18.21 -9.55 -0.75
N GLY A 243 -19.21 -8.82 -0.26
CA GLY A 243 -20.17 -9.37 0.69
C GLY A 243 -19.65 -9.58 2.11
N ALA A 244 -20.38 -10.42 2.88
CA ALA A 244 -20.03 -10.81 4.23
C ALA A 244 -19.20 -12.10 4.19
N GLY A 245 -17.98 -12.07 4.69
CA GLY A 245 -17.08 -13.21 4.72
C GLY A 245 -15.81 -12.93 5.50
N GLN A 246 -14.90 -13.87 5.47
CA GLN A 246 -13.60 -13.76 6.09
C GLN A 246 -12.80 -12.60 5.44
N LYS A 247 -12.16 -11.78 6.25
CA LYS A 247 -11.48 -10.58 5.78
C LYS A 247 -9.98 -10.78 5.87
N TYR A 248 -9.43 -11.48 4.91
CA TYR A 248 -7.98 -11.58 4.74
C TYR A 248 -7.42 -10.32 4.07
N GLU A 249 -6.27 -9.89 4.52
CA GLU A 249 -5.59 -8.78 3.87
C GLU A 249 -5.15 -9.20 2.46
N THR A 250 -5.52 -8.39 1.48
CA THR A 250 -5.09 -8.56 0.10
C THR A 250 -4.71 -7.21 -0.47
N TRP A 251 -3.51 -7.11 -1.04
CA TRP A 251 -3.07 -5.89 -1.71
C TRP A 251 -2.15 -6.18 -2.89
N VAL A 252 -2.09 -5.21 -3.79
CA VAL A 252 -1.24 -5.23 -4.98
C VAL A 252 -0.41 -3.96 -5.03
N LYS A 253 0.82 -4.04 -5.53
CA LYS A 253 1.69 -2.91 -5.82
C LYS A 253 2.12 -2.98 -7.28
N VAL A 254 2.27 -1.81 -7.92
CA VAL A 254 2.58 -1.72 -9.35
C VAL A 254 3.64 -0.66 -9.59
N PHE A 255 4.63 -0.98 -10.41
CA PHE A 255 5.55 -0.01 -11.00
C PHE A 255 5.88 -0.40 -12.44
N ALA A 256 6.53 0.48 -13.15
CA ALA A 256 6.98 0.25 -14.52
C ALA A 256 8.50 0.41 -14.62
N THR A 257 9.10 -0.29 -15.58
CA THR A 257 10.41 0.04 -16.15
C THR A 257 10.22 0.63 -17.55
N ALA A 258 11.28 0.78 -18.31
CA ALA A 258 11.19 1.23 -19.70
C ALA A 258 10.49 0.20 -20.61
N ASP A 259 10.52 -1.07 -20.24
CA ASP A 259 10.14 -2.21 -21.07
C ASP A 259 9.00 -3.07 -20.51
N ALA A 260 8.71 -2.96 -19.21
CA ALA A 260 7.73 -3.82 -18.56
C ALA A 260 6.94 -3.14 -17.44
N LEU A 261 5.75 -3.68 -17.19
CA LEU A 261 4.95 -3.42 -16.00
C LEU A 261 5.22 -4.54 -14.99
N TYR A 262 5.54 -4.17 -13.75
CA TYR A 262 5.75 -5.10 -12.64
C TYR A 262 4.62 -5.01 -11.64
N ILE A 263 4.12 -6.15 -11.22
CA ILE A 263 3.01 -6.28 -10.27
C ILE A 263 3.44 -7.23 -9.16
N ALA A 264 3.33 -6.77 -7.91
CA ALA A 264 3.42 -7.60 -6.71
C ALA A 264 2.04 -7.77 -6.09
N GLY A 265 1.70 -8.97 -5.67
CA GLY A 265 0.48 -9.24 -4.90
C GLY A 265 0.80 -9.94 -3.57
N TYR A 266 0.08 -9.58 -2.53
CA TYR A 266 0.13 -10.22 -1.22
C TYR A 266 -1.27 -10.63 -0.81
N MET A 267 -1.44 -11.87 -0.45
CA MET A 267 -2.67 -12.49 -0.03
C MET A 267 -2.49 -13.16 1.33
N GLU A 268 -2.97 -12.51 2.42
CA GLU A 268 -3.07 -13.21 3.71
C GLU A 268 -3.96 -14.44 3.53
N ASP A 269 -3.50 -15.59 3.98
CA ASP A 269 -4.17 -16.88 3.80
C ASP A 269 -3.77 -17.83 4.91
N LYS A 270 -4.70 -18.64 5.37
CA LYS A 270 -4.44 -19.66 6.39
C LYS A 270 -4.28 -21.05 5.81
N HIS A 271 -4.74 -21.26 4.60
CA HIS A 271 -4.73 -22.55 3.93
C HIS A 271 -4.61 -22.35 2.41
N ALA A 272 -3.41 -22.02 1.95
CA ALA A 272 -3.13 -21.84 0.54
C ALA A 272 -3.19 -23.17 -0.19
N TRP A 273 -4.01 -23.25 -1.25
CA TRP A 273 -4.12 -24.47 -2.01
C TRP A 273 -4.27 -24.25 -3.52
N GLY A 274 -3.81 -25.22 -4.29
CA GLY A 274 -3.93 -25.28 -5.73
C GLY A 274 -3.55 -26.67 -6.22
N THR A 275 -4.41 -27.27 -7.03
CA THR A 275 -4.24 -28.65 -7.53
C THR A 275 -4.26 -28.75 -9.05
N LEU A 276 -4.50 -27.65 -9.75
CA LEU A 276 -4.33 -27.58 -11.19
C LEU A 276 -2.83 -27.63 -11.53
N GLU A 277 -2.48 -28.24 -12.64
CA GLU A 277 -1.10 -28.43 -13.09
C GLU A 277 -0.84 -27.80 -14.46
N ASP A 278 -1.86 -27.78 -15.31
CA ASP A 278 -1.73 -27.31 -16.68
C ASP A 278 -1.88 -25.79 -16.79
N ARG A 279 -1.04 -25.18 -17.63
CA ARG A 279 -1.24 -23.79 -18.08
C ARG A 279 -2.61 -23.66 -18.72
N ASP A 280 -3.25 -22.51 -18.53
CA ASP A 280 -4.57 -22.16 -19.06
C ASP A 280 -5.72 -23.08 -18.59
N ALA A 281 -5.49 -23.85 -17.51
CA ALA A 281 -6.56 -24.50 -16.80
C ALA A 281 -7.56 -23.49 -16.22
N ASP A 282 -8.71 -23.96 -15.78
CA ASP A 282 -9.77 -23.10 -15.19
C ASP A 282 -9.39 -22.61 -13.80
N THR A 283 -8.33 -21.78 -13.68
CA THR A 283 -7.72 -21.32 -12.44
C THR A 283 -8.68 -20.58 -11.53
N TRP A 284 -9.70 -19.90 -12.06
CA TRP A 284 -10.76 -19.24 -11.28
C TRP A 284 -11.62 -20.22 -10.43
N LYS A 285 -11.46 -21.52 -10.63
CA LYS A 285 -12.08 -22.55 -9.79
C LYS A 285 -11.33 -22.84 -8.50
N GLN A 286 -10.12 -22.30 -8.36
CA GLN A 286 -9.25 -22.47 -7.19
C GLN A 286 -8.87 -21.12 -6.57
N GLU A 287 -7.89 -21.10 -5.69
CA GLU A 287 -7.31 -19.85 -5.22
C GLU A 287 -6.49 -19.20 -6.31
N VAL A 288 -6.68 -17.90 -6.47
CA VAL A 288 -6.08 -17.18 -7.59
C VAL A 288 -6.03 -15.68 -7.34
N LEU A 289 -4.97 -15.03 -7.80
CA LEU A 289 -4.94 -13.59 -8.07
C LEU A 289 -5.17 -13.38 -9.55
N GLU A 290 -6.10 -12.49 -9.89
CA GLU A 290 -6.43 -12.13 -11.25
C GLU A 290 -6.07 -10.68 -11.54
N VAL A 291 -5.52 -10.42 -12.71
CA VAL A 291 -5.15 -9.11 -13.23
C VAL A 291 -5.81 -8.89 -14.57
N PHE A 292 -6.65 -7.88 -14.66
CA PHE A 292 -7.28 -7.46 -15.91
C PHE A 292 -6.69 -6.13 -16.35
N ILE A 293 -6.24 -6.02 -17.59
CA ILE A 293 -5.67 -4.80 -18.17
C ILE A 293 -6.30 -4.50 -19.52
N ASP A 294 -6.86 -3.31 -19.63
CA ASP A 294 -7.40 -2.75 -20.87
C ASP A 294 -6.81 -1.34 -21.07
N PRO A 295 -5.75 -1.20 -21.89
CA PRO A 295 -4.98 0.04 -21.98
C PRO A 295 -5.78 1.26 -22.44
N ASP A 296 -6.75 1.11 -23.31
CA ASP A 296 -7.58 2.19 -23.82
C ASP A 296 -9.00 2.24 -23.21
N GLY A 297 -9.38 1.18 -22.49
CA GLY A 297 -10.63 1.11 -21.73
C GLY A 297 -11.88 0.94 -22.58
N ASP A 298 -11.74 0.43 -23.81
CA ASP A 298 -12.85 0.28 -24.77
C ASP A 298 -13.58 -1.08 -24.66
N GLY A 299 -13.07 -1.97 -23.81
CA GLY A 299 -13.61 -3.33 -23.59
C GLY A 299 -13.24 -4.34 -24.65
N LYS A 300 -12.17 -4.07 -25.42
CA LYS A 300 -11.66 -4.96 -26.47
C LYS A 300 -10.16 -5.13 -26.32
N ASP A 301 -9.63 -6.22 -26.89
CA ASP A 301 -8.21 -6.52 -26.84
C ASP A 301 -7.61 -6.36 -25.42
N TYR A 302 -8.32 -6.82 -24.39
CA TYR A 302 -7.86 -6.71 -23.01
C TYR A 302 -7.30 -8.04 -22.50
N LEU A 303 -6.32 -7.91 -21.61
CA LEU A 303 -5.67 -9.00 -20.91
C LEU A 303 -6.48 -9.45 -19.70
N GLU A 304 -6.62 -10.76 -19.55
CA GLU A 304 -6.88 -11.41 -18.27
C GLU A 304 -5.69 -12.33 -17.98
N LEU A 305 -5.05 -12.10 -16.84
CA LEU A 305 -3.96 -12.91 -16.31
C LEU A 305 -4.35 -13.43 -14.94
N GLN A 306 -4.17 -14.73 -14.71
CA GLN A 306 -4.41 -15.35 -13.42
C GLN A 306 -3.19 -16.15 -12.98
N LEU A 307 -2.89 -16.13 -11.68
CA LEU A 307 -1.81 -16.88 -11.08
C LEU A 307 -2.27 -17.51 -9.77
N THR A 308 -2.08 -18.82 -9.65
CA THR A 308 -2.45 -19.63 -8.48
C THR A 308 -1.27 -19.77 -7.51
N PRO A 309 -1.49 -20.12 -6.22
CA PRO A 309 -0.41 -20.36 -5.26
C PRO A 309 0.60 -21.42 -5.67
N ASN A 310 0.16 -22.42 -6.46
CA ASN A 310 1.02 -23.48 -7.02
C ASN A 310 1.63 -23.14 -8.38
N ASN A 311 1.64 -21.87 -8.76
CA ASN A 311 2.30 -21.36 -9.98
C ASN A 311 1.65 -21.76 -11.31
N VAL A 312 0.37 -22.09 -11.33
CA VAL A 312 -0.37 -22.26 -12.58
C VAL A 312 -0.79 -20.90 -13.13
N ILE A 313 -0.45 -20.64 -14.36
CA ILE A 313 -0.75 -19.40 -15.08
C ILE A 313 -1.91 -19.66 -16.04
N PHE A 314 -2.87 -18.76 -16.04
CA PHE A 314 -3.85 -18.58 -17.11
C PHE A 314 -3.66 -17.19 -17.69
N ASP A 315 -3.48 -17.05 -18.99
CA ASP A 315 -3.42 -15.77 -19.66
C ASP A 315 -4.25 -15.77 -20.95
N ALA A 316 -5.06 -14.75 -21.12
CA ALA A 316 -6.04 -14.70 -22.20
C ALA A 316 -6.13 -13.28 -22.77
N ASN A 317 -6.27 -13.19 -24.10
CA ASN A 317 -6.56 -11.95 -24.81
C ASN A 317 -8.00 -11.96 -25.30
N PHE A 318 -8.86 -11.22 -24.61
CA PHE A 318 -10.26 -11.06 -25.00
C PHE A 318 -10.43 -9.99 -26.07
N LYS A 319 -10.77 -10.40 -27.28
CA LYS A 319 -11.02 -9.48 -28.41
C LYS A 319 -12.26 -8.63 -28.24
N GLN A 320 -13.18 -9.06 -27.41
CA GLN A 320 -14.40 -8.37 -27.01
C GLN A 320 -14.76 -8.77 -25.58
N ARG A 321 -15.52 -7.93 -24.88
CA ARG A 321 -16.02 -8.27 -23.55
C ARG A 321 -16.68 -9.65 -23.55
N LEU A 322 -16.30 -10.50 -22.61
CA LEU A 322 -16.83 -11.85 -22.46
C LEU A 322 -18.35 -11.82 -22.31
N GLY A 323 -19.04 -12.58 -23.16
CA GLY A 323 -20.50 -12.61 -23.27
C GLY A 323 -21.08 -11.64 -24.31
N GLN A 324 -20.26 -10.80 -24.96
CA GLN A 324 -20.69 -9.93 -26.07
C GLN A 324 -20.16 -10.38 -27.44
N GLY A 325 -19.21 -11.33 -27.47
CA GLY A 325 -18.68 -11.89 -28.70
C GLY A 325 -19.56 -13.00 -29.26
N GLU A 326 -19.17 -13.51 -30.45
CA GLU A 326 -19.83 -14.63 -31.08
C GLU A 326 -19.59 -15.97 -30.36
N GLY A 327 -20.57 -16.86 -30.38
CA GLY A 327 -20.51 -18.18 -29.75
C GLY A 327 -20.87 -18.15 -28.25
N SER A 328 -20.81 -19.32 -27.65
CA SER A 328 -21.03 -19.49 -26.21
C SER A 328 -19.93 -18.83 -25.38
N ARG A 329 -20.21 -18.56 -24.11
CA ARG A 329 -19.22 -18.01 -23.17
C ARG A 329 -17.97 -18.89 -23.10
N GLN A 330 -18.11 -20.21 -23.11
CA GLN A 330 -16.98 -21.16 -23.10
C GLN A 330 -16.14 -21.04 -24.37
N GLU A 331 -16.77 -21.01 -25.55
CA GLU A 331 -16.03 -20.82 -26.81
C GLU A 331 -15.27 -19.50 -26.87
N GLN A 332 -15.80 -18.43 -26.27
CA GLN A 332 -15.10 -17.14 -26.16
C GLN A 332 -13.89 -17.28 -25.27
N ILE A 333 -13.98 -17.93 -24.11
CA ILE A 333 -12.85 -18.21 -23.20
C ILE A 333 -11.81 -19.09 -23.94
N ASP A 334 -12.22 -20.14 -24.60
CA ASP A 334 -11.31 -21.06 -25.30
C ASP A 334 -10.53 -20.36 -26.41
N ARG A 335 -11.17 -19.43 -27.12
CA ARG A 335 -10.46 -18.61 -28.11
C ARG A 335 -9.50 -17.59 -27.46
N ALA A 336 -9.87 -17.00 -26.34
CA ALA A 336 -9.05 -16.00 -25.67
C ALA A 336 -7.79 -16.63 -25.05
N ARG A 337 -7.90 -17.79 -24.39
CA ARG A 337 -6.79 -18.50 -23.75
C ARG A 337 -5.89 -19.28 -24.73
N ALA A 338 -6.29 -19.42 -25.99
CA ALA A 338 -5.40 -19.95 -27.02
C ALA A 338 -4.22 -19.01 -27.35
N TRP A 339 -4.26 -17.77 -26.82
CA TRP A 339 -3.18 -16.80 -26.90
C TRP A 339 -2.32 -16.87 -25.64
N ASN A 340 -1.00 -16.75 -25.81
CA ASN A 340 -0.07 -16.68 -24.70
C ASN A 340 0.76 -15.40 -24.78
N MET A 341 0.98 -14.74 -23.63
CA MET A 341 1.79 -13.54 -23.56
C MET A 341 3.28 -13.87 -23.70
N GLU A 342 3.90 -13.36 -24.75
CA GLU A 342 5.35 -13.51 -24.95
C GLU A 342 6.14 -12.75 -23.88
N GLY A 343 7.13 -13.42 -23.29
CA GLY A 343 8.03 -12.82 -22.29
C GLY A 343 7.37 -12.58 -20.92
N LEU A 344 6.18 -13.13 -20.67
CA LEU A 344 5.58 -13.12 -19.33
C LEU A 344 6.46 -13.88 -18.35
N GLU A 345 6.79 -13.23 -17.23
CA GLU A 345 7.38 -13.88 -16.07
C GLU A 345 6.42 -13.70 -14.89
N ALA A 346 6.03 -14.80 -14.23
CA ALA A 346 5.13 -14.77 -13.09
C ALA A 346 5.46 -15.92 -12.13
N LYS A 347 5.58 -15.61 -10.83
CA LYS A 347 5.85 -16.59 -9.79
C LYS A 347 5.06 -16.28 -8.53
N ALA A 348 4.63 -17.36 -7.87
CA ALA A 348 4.03 -17.34 -6.55
C ALA A 348 4.98 -17.97 -5.52
N PHE A 349 4.92 -17.45 -4.30
CA PHE A 349 5.59 -17.97 -3.11
C PHE A 349 4.55 -18.16 -1.99
N VAL A 350 4.62 -19.26 -1.25
CA VAL A 350 3.77 -19.55 -0.09
C VAL A 350 4.64 -19.53 1.17
N ASP A 351 4.28 -18.68 2.15
CA ASP A 351 4.85 -18.74 3.51
C ASP A 351 3.99 -19.68 4.36
N GLY A 352 4.20 -20.97 4.14
CA GLY A 352 3.44 -22.07 4.69
C GLY A 352 3.64 -23.37 3.93
N THR A 353 2.65 -24.24 3.95
CA THR A 353 2.69 -25.55 3.28
C THR A 353 1.49 -25.73 2.37
N LEU A 354 1.70 -25.55 1.08
CA LEU A 354 0.67 -25.67 0.06
C LEU A 354 -0.09 -27.01 0.17
N ASN A 355 -1.42 -26.95 0.05
CA ASN A 355 -2.31 -28.14 0.08
C ASN A 355 -2.28 -28.94 1.40
N ASN A 356 -1.96 -28.32 2.51
CA ASN A 356 -1.94 -28.96 3.82
C ASN A 356 -2.94 -28.29 4.79
N ASP A 357 -3.98 -28.99 5.19
CA ASP A 357 -5.03 -28.52 6.10
C ASP A 357 -4.70 -28.74 7.59
N LYS A 358 -3.51 -29.27 7.90
CA LYS A 358 -3.08 -29.62 9.26
C LYS A 358 -2.25 -28.53 9.94
N ASP A 359 -1.80 -27.54 9.19
CA ASP A 359 -1.11 -26.36 9.69
C ASP A 359 -1.79 -25.09 9.20
N GLU A 360 -1.39 -23.94 9.70
CA GLU A 360 -1.87 -22.64 9.23
C GLU A 360 -0.74 -21.93 8.46
N ASP A 361 -1.03 -21.59 7.22
CA ASP A 361 -0.17 -20.71 6.43
C ASP A 361 -0.27 -19.26 6.92
N LYS A 362 0.65 -18.41 6.51
CA LYS A 362 0.60 -16.99 6.83
C LYS A 362 0.06 -16.18 5.65
N PHE A 363 0.61 -16.44 4.47
CA PHE A 363 0.25 -15.76 3.23
C PHE A 363 0.82 -16.51 2.02
N TRP A 364 0.30 -16.16 0.88
CA TRP A 364 1.01 -16.35 -0.37
C TRP A 364 1.18 -15.02 -1.09
N SER A 365 2.18 -14.92 -1.94
CA SER A 365 2.52 -13.69 -2.67
C SER A 365 2.90 -14.00 -4.10
N VAL A 366 2.84 -13.00 -4.95
CA VAL A 366 3.18 -13.12 -6.37
C VAL A 366 4.05 -11.97 -6.83
N GLU A 367 4.90 -12.26 -7.80
CA GLU A 367 5.58 -11.28 -8.63
C GLU A 367 5.31 -11.58 -10.09
N ILE A 368 4.97 -10.54 -10.83
CA ILE A 368 4.59 -10.63 -12.24
C ILE A 368 5.31 -9.52 -13.01
N LYS A 369 5.95 -9.88 -14.11
CA LYS A 369 6.52 -8.97 -15.10
C LYS A 369 5.80 -9.13 -16.42
N LEU A 370 5.21 -8.05 -16.90
CA LEU A 370 4.46 -7.96 -18.15
C LEU A 370 5.22 -7.07 -19.13
N PRO A 371 5.87 -7.64 -20.18
CA PRO A 371 6.51 -6.81 -21.21
C PRO A 371 5.46 -5.95 -21.91
N PHE A 372 5.70 -4.65 -22.01
CA PHE A 372 4.77 -3.72 -22.67
C PHE A 372 4.48 -4.09 -24.12
N ALA A 373 5.49 -4.65 -24.80
CA ALA A 373 5.35 -5.10 -26.19
C ALA A 373 4.27 -6.18 -26.38
N SER A 374 3.97 -6.93 -25.31
CA SER A 374 3.06 -8.08 -25.36
C SER A 374 1.69 -7.82 -24.72
N ILE A 375 1.48 -6.66 -24.09
CA ILE A 375 0.18 -6.34 -23.47
C ILE A 375 -0.85 -6.05 -24.57
N PRO A 376 -1.96 -6.81 -24.63
CA PRO A 376 -3.05 -6.55 -25.57
C PRO A 376 -3.58 -5.11 -25.45
N GLY A 377 -3.98 -4.50 -26.54
CA GLY A 377 -4.48 -3.12 -26.56
C GLY A 377 -3.42 -2.02 -26.40
N ALA A 378 -2.18 -2.35 -25.95
CA ALA A 378 -1.11 -1.36 -25.79
C ALA A 378 -0.42 -0.98 -27.12
N GLY A 379 -0.71 -1.67 -28.20
CA GLY A 379 -0.10 -1.44 -29.52
C GLY A 379 1.41 -1.65 -29.55
N GLY A 380 1.95 -2.52 -28.69
CA GLY A 380 3.37 -2.84 -28.60
C GLY A 380 4.24 -1.71 -28.02
N LYS A 381 3.66 -0.75 -27.33
CA LYS A 381 4.35 0.46 -26.83
C LYS A 381 4.37 0.49 -25.31
N ALA A 382 5.48 0.95 -24.75
CA ALA A 382 5.54 1.29 -23.34
C ALA A 382 4.60 2.44 -23.01
N ALA A 383 3.96 2.34 -21.85
CA ALA A 383 3.15 3.43 -21.33
C ALA A 383 4.02 4.64 -20.98
N LYS A 384 3.50 5.83 -21.23
CA LYS A 384 4.21 7.11 -21.04
C LYS A 384 3.60 7.87 -19.87
N PRO A 385 4.36 8.77 -19.24
CA PRO A 385 3.80 9.71 -18.28
C PRO A 385 2.61 10.48 -18.86
N GLY A 386 1.48 10.41 -18.15
CA GLY A 386 0.21 10.98 -18.59
C GLY A 386 -0.79 9.94 -19.12
N ASP A 387 -0.34 8.76 -19.51
CA ASP A 387 -1.24 7.67 -19.92
C ASP A 387 -2.06 7.18 -18.73
N ASN A 388 -3.27 6.72 -19.02
CA ASN A 388 -4.16 6.10 -18.06
C ASN A 388 -4.69 4.80 -18.67
N TRP A 389 -4.46 3.69 -17.99
CA TRP A 389 -4.95 2.38 -18.40
C TRP A 389 -6.06 1.91 -17.47
N ALA A 390 -7.08 1.29 -18.00
CA ALA A 390 -8.08 0.60 -17.20
C ALA A 390 -7.51 -0.72 -16.69
N ILE A 391 -7.63 -0.95 -15.38
CA ILE A 391 -7.12 -2.16 -14.73
C ILE A 391 -8.02 -2.56 -13.58
N ASN A 392 -8.08 -3.85 -13.31
CA ASN A 392 -8.60 -4.34 -12.03
C ASN A 392 -7.79 -5.52 -11.52
N PHE A 393 -7.87 -5.71 -10.22
CA PHE A 393 -7.30 -6.84 -9.52
C PHE A 393 -8.41 -7.54 -8.76
N TYR A 394 -8.45 -8.86 -8.87
CA TYR A 394 -9.38 -9.71 -8.14
C TYR A 394 -8.63 -10.84 -7.44
N ARG A 395 -9.19 -11.36 -6.39
CA ARG A 395 -8.75 -12.59 -5.73
C ARG A 395 -9.96 -13.47 -5.46
N PHE A 396 -9.82 -14.74 -5.79
CA PHE A 396 -10.62 -15.78 -5.16
C PHE A 396 -9.81 -16.41 -4.02
N ASP A 397 -10.42 -16.48 -2.85
CA ASP A 397 -9.97 -17.20 -1.68
C ASP A 397 -10.96 -18.34 -1.45
N ARG A 398 -10.46 -19.55 -1.34
CA ARG A 398 -11.29 -20.78 -1.24
C ARG A 398 -10.81 -21.66 -0.10
N PRO A 399 -10.98 -21.21 1.15
CA PRO A 399 -10.49 -21.93 2.35
C PRO A 399 -11.09 -23.33 2.53
N GLU A 400 -12.19 -23.60 1.82
CA GLU A 400 -12.84 -24.92 1.78
C GLU A 400 -13.47 -25.13 0.40
N ALA A 401 -13.56 -26.36 -0.07
CA ALA A 401 -14.06 -26.72 -1.41
C ALA A 401 -15.43 -26.13 -1.78
N LYS A 402 -16.25 -25.73 -0.82
CA LYS A 402 -17.60 -25.15 -1.03
C LYS A 402 -17.72 -23.68 -0.65
N LYS A 403 -16.67 -23.06 -0.10
CA LYS A 403 -16.64 -21.66 0.25
C LYS A 403 -15.74 -20.90 -0.71
N SER A 404 -16.22 -19.79 -1.21
CA SER A 404 -15.44 -18.89 -2.06
C SER A 404 -15.69 -17.47 -1.61
N TYR A 405 -14.61 -16.74 -1.36
CA TYR A 405 -14.62 -15.33 -1.09
C TYR A 405 -13.93 -14.60 -2.23
N ALA A 406 -14.59 -13.60 -2.77
CA ALA A 406 -14.02 -12.78 -3.83
C ALA A 406 -13.61 -11.42 -3.28
N TYR A 407 -12.52 -10.90 -3.80
CA TYR A 407 -12.00 -9.56 -3.48
C TYR A 407 -11.76 -8.80 -4.77
N ALA A 408 -11.95 -7.49 -4.74
CA ALA A 408 -11.61 -6.61 -5.86
C ALA A 408 -10.99 -5.31 -5.39
N TRP A 409 -10.10 -4.76 -6.20
CA TRP A 409 -9.59 -3.41 -6.02
C TRP A 409 -10.65 -2.37 -6.41
N SER A 410 -11.20 -2.48 -7.61
CA SER A 410 -12.38 -1.73 -8.03
C SER A 410 -13.59 -2.65 -7.99
N THR A 411 -14.49 -2.38 -7.06
CA THR A 411 -15.65 -3.23 -6.86
C THR A 411 -16.71 -2.98 -7.95
N GLU A 412 -17.24 -4.07 -8.46
CA GLU A 412 -18.40 -4.04 -9.34
C GLU A 412 -19.57 -4.77 -8.64
N PRO A 413 -20.80 -4.23 -8.68
CA PRO A 413 -21.90 -4.73 -7.85
C PRO A 413 -22.49 -6.08 -8.28
N ARG A 414 -22.18 -6.57 -9.47
CA ARG A 414 -22.84 -7.74 -10.08
C ARG A 414 -21.98 -9.01 -10.12
N GLY A 415 -20.70 -8.94 -9.70
CA GLY A 415 -19.75 -10.07 -9.78
C GLY A 415 -19.30 -10.39 -11.22
N ASP A 416 -19.43 -9.45 -12.15
CA ASP A 416 -18.94 -9.60 -13.52
C ASP A 416 -17.55 -8.99 -13.67
N PHE A 417 -16.52 -9.81 -13.52
CA PHE A 417 -15.12 -9.37 -13.58
C PHE A 417 -14.69 -8.85 -14.96
N HIS A 418 -15.46 -9.13 -16.01
CA HIS A 418 -15.24 -8.61 -17.37
C HIS A 418 -15.96 -7.27 -17.63
N GLU A 419 -16.54 -6.62 -16.62
CA GLU A 419 -17.15 -5.29 -16.74
C GLU A 419 -16.07 -4.20 -16.72
N VAL A 420 -15.36 -4.02 -17.86
CA VAL A 420 -14.25 -3.06 -18.00
C VAL A 420 -14.65 -1.65 -17.60
N SER A 421 -15.92 -1.25 -17.83
CA SER A 421 -16.42 0.06 -17.42
C SER A 421 -16.31 0.32 -15.91
N LYS A 422 -16.08 -0.73 -15.11
CA LYS A 422 -15.89 -0.65 -13.65
C LYS A 422 -14.43 -0.78 -13.21
N PHE A 423 -13.51 -1.01 -14.11
CA PHE A 423 -12.08 -1.06 -13.76
C PHE A 423 -11.61 0.27 -13.16
N GLY A 424 -10.62 0.19 -12.27
CA GLY A 424 -9.88 1.34 -11.80
C GLY A 424 -8.92 1.85 -12.87
N GLU A 425 -8.10 2.85 -12.53
CA GLU A 425 -7.16 3.47 -13.44
C GLU A 425 -5.72 3.35 -12.92
N LEU A 426 -4.81 2.78 -13.74
CA LEU A 426 -3.38 3.03 -13.60
C LEU A 426 -3.05 4.37 -14.25
N ARG A 427 -2.45 5.28 -13.48
CA ARG A 427 -1.98 6.57 -13.99
C ARG A 427 -0.47 6.55 -14.03
N PHE A 428 0.10 6.54 -15.23
CA PHE A 428 1.54 6.63 -15.39
C PHE A 428 2.00 8.05 -15.10
N VAL A 429 2.84 8.19 -14.07
CA VAL A 429 3.32 9.49 -13.61
C VAL A 429 4.74 9.73 -14.07
N PRO A 430 5.15 11.00 -14.28
CA PRO A 430 6.52 11.32 -14.68
C PRO A 430 7.54 10.70 -13.73
N VAL A 431 8.68 10.27 -14.27
CA VAL A 431 9.85 9.90 -13.48
C VAL A 431 10.19 11.09 -12.60
N VAL A 432 9.92 11.00 -11.33
CA VAL A 432 10.50 11.94 -10.39
C VAL A 432 11.94 11.51 -10.23
N ASN A 433 12.85 12.14 -11.02
CA ASN A 433 14.30 11.94 -10.90
C ASN A 433 14.78 12.34 -9.50
N ARG A 434 14.47 11.56 -8.47
CA ARG A 434 14.93 11.70 -7.09
C ARG A 434 15.04 10.37 -6.35
N VAL A 435 15.46 9.31 -7.05
CA VAL A 435 16.06 8.17 -6.38
C VAL A 435 17.51 8.10 -6.87
N ARG A 436 18.35 9.07 -6.43
CA ARG A 436 19.79 8.88 -6.49
C ARG A 436 20.12 7.88 -5.39
N SER A 437 20.54 6.72 -5.85
CA SER A 437 21.31 5.68 -5.15
C SER A 437 21.18 5.63 -3.62
N LEU A 438 20.29 4.80 -3.11
CA LEU A 438 20.56 4.06 -1.89
C LEU A 438 21.62 3.00 -2.24
N GLN A 439 22.89 3.34 -2.12
CA GLN A 439 23.93 2.32 -2.02
C GLN A 439 23.72 1.66 -0.65
N LEU A 440 23.26 0.42 -0.66
CA LEU A 440 23.28 -0.44 0.53
C LEU A 440 24.75 -0.64 0.91
N PRO A 441 25.13 -0.47 2.19
CA PRO A 441 26.46 -0.82 2.63
C PRO A 441 26.71 -2.31 2.41
N ASP A 442 27.86 -2.63 1.84
CA ASP A 442 28.31 -4.01 1.61
C ASP A 442 28.49 -4.73 2.97
N LEU A 443 27.56 -5.60 3.32
CA LEU A 443 27.52 -6.36 4.58
C LEU A 443 28.69 -7.38 4.74
N LYS A 444 29.68 -7.37 3.85
CA LYS A 444 30.82 -8.27 3.85
C LYS A 444 32.16 -7.64 4.26
N LYS A 445 32.22 -6.37 4.61
CA LYS A 445 33.46 -5.78 5.13
C LYS A 445 33.41 -5.72 6.66
N LYS A 446 34.29 -6.49 7.32
CA LYS A 446 34.62 -6.36 8.74
C LYS A 446 35.09 -4.93 9.02
N ASP A 447 34.56 -4.34 10.09
CA ASP A 447 34.97 -3.06 10.62
C ASP A 447 36.50 -3.00 10.82
N PRO A 448 37.18 -1.93 10.37
CA PRO A 448 38.48 -1.59 10.92
C PRO A 448 38.27 -0.88 12.27
N THR A 449 39.01 -1.34 13.27
CA THR A 449 39.14 -0.74 14.60
C THR A 449 39.42 0.75 14.51
N PRO A 450 38.81 1.61 15.35
CA PRO A 450 39.11 3.05 15.33
C PRO A 450 40.45 3.30 15.97
N GLU A 451 41.37 3.89 15.21
CA GLU A 451 42.56 4.53 15.77
C GLU A 451 42.18 5.82 16.51
N SER A 452 42.68 5.95 17.72
CA SER A 452 42.57 7.12 18.59
C SER A 452 43.35 8.30 17.99
N GLY A 453 42.62 9.27 17.40
CA GLY A 453 43.18 10.55 16.98
C GLY A 453 42.69 11.67 17.89
N GLN A 454 43.59 12.21 18.72
CA GLN A 454 43.40 13.47 19.48
C GLN A 454 43.11 14.62 18.54
N LEU A 455 42.02 15.36 18.79
CA LEU A 455 41.77 16.66 18.16
C LEU A 455 42.30 17.75 19.07
N ASP A 456 43.36 18.42 18.64
CA ASP A 456 43.82 19.69 19.19
C ASP A 456 42.89 20.84 18.77
N LEU A 457 42.36 21.54 19.75
CA LEU A 457 41.65 22.80 19.61
C LEU A 457 42.64 23.95 19.50
N LYS A 458 42.65 24.69 18.43
CA LYS A 458 42.98 26.09 18.36
C LYS A 458 41.99 26.83 17.46
#